data_fcf7b0964e3a7e4875afe8bf0cc04fc5
#
_entry.id   fcf7b0964e3a7e4875afe8bf0cc04fc5
#
_cell.length_a   1.000
_cell.length_b   1.000
_cell.length_c   1.000
_cell.angle_alpha   90.00
_cell.angle_beta   90.00
_cell.angle_gamma   90.00
#
_symmetry.space_group_name_H-M   'P 1'
#
loop_
_entity.id
_entity.type
_entity.pdbx_description
1 polymer ?
#
loop_
_entity_poly.entity_id
_entity_poly.type
_entity_poly.pdbx_seq_one_letter_code
_entity_poly.pdbx_strand_id
1 'polypeptide(L)'
;MKAVLFRQHGGPEVLEYADFPTPGPKPGEALIRLRAAALNRMDVMVRNGWPGLKLELPHINGADGAGEIIALSEAMAEMKQGDEVLLKLGDHVVINANLGCGKCEFCLAGKDNMCVQWHLLGETVRGTYAEYVSLPVKQLYRLPEDFDFNQAAAAALVYQTAWHSLVKRGNLQKGETVLIVGAGGGVNTASVQIAKLIGAQVVVVGSDAKKLKLAESIGADILIDRSKEEDWSKAVFLATNKRGVDVVVDNVGITFMQSLRALRKGGRLLTVGNSGGPKFEIDNRYMFAKHLSIIGSTMSTLDDFKEVMDLIVAGKLKPVLDKMYSLKDAAIAQERLWRNENFGKITLDIH
;
A
#
# COMPACT_ATOMS: atom_id res chain seq x y z
N MET A 1 -25.39 -9.00 -4.19
CA MET A 1 -24.47 -7.94 -4.61
C MET A 1 -23.70 -8.35 -5.84
N LYS A 2 -23.25 -7.38 -6.65
CA LYS A 2 -22.26 -7.64 -7.69
C LYS A 2 -20.85 -7.64 -7.08
N ALA A 3 -19.99 -8.53 -7.61
CA ALA A 3 -18.58 -8.63 -7.23
C ALA A 3 -17.72 -9.11 -8.41
N VAL A 4 -16.45 -8.78 -8.39
CA VAL A 4 -15.44 -9.43 -9.26
C VAL A 4 -14.75 -10.51 -8.44
N LEU A 5 -14.95 -11.75 -8.83
CA LEU A 5 -14.49 -12.94 -8.11
C LEU A 5 -13.78 -13.92 -9.04
N PHE A 6 -13.07 -14.87 -8.46
CA PHE A 6 -12.51 -16.00 -9.18
C PHE A 6 -12.74 -17.30 -8.42
N ARG A 7 -12.87 -18.44 -9.17
CA ARG A 7 -13.15 -19.79 -8.64
C ARG A 7 -11.94 -20.70 -8.67
N GLN A 8 -10.89 -20.27 -9.32
CA GLN A 8 -9.60 -20.94 -9.41
C GLN A 8 -8.50 -19.90 -9.67
N HIS A 9 -7.27 -20.21 -9.30
CA HIS A 9 -6.13 -19.39 -9.64
C HIS A 9 -5.86 -19.41 -11.15
N GLY A 10 -5.36 -18.28 -11.69
CA GLY A 10 -5.07 -18.16 -13.12
C GLY A 10 -4.74 -16.74 -13.56
N GLY A 11 -4.72 -16.52 -14.85
CA GLY A 11 -4.56 -15.21 -15.48
C GLY A 11 -5.80 -14.32 -15.31
N PRO A 12 -5.83 -13.13 -15.96
CA PRO A 12 -6.95 -12.19 -15.83
C PRO A 12 -8.29 -12.77 -16.31
N GLU A 13 -8.28 -13.80 -17.13
CA GLU A 13 -9.46 -14.50 -17.67
C GLU A 13 -10.28 -15.25 -16.61
N VAL A 14 -9.73 -15.51 -15.43
CA VAL A 14 -10.48 -16.18 -14.35
C VAL A 14 -11.35 -15.23 -13.54
N LEU A 15 -11.21 -13.91 -13.76
CA LEU A 15 -12.01 -12.89 -13.08
C LEU A 15 -13.40 -12.80 -13.69
N GLU A 16 -14.42 -13.00 -12.86
CA GLU A 16 -15.83 -12.98 -13.23
C GLU A 16 -16.55 -11.82 -12.51
N TYR A 17 -17.24 -10.95 -13.25
CA TYR A 17 -18.20 -10.01 -12.68
C TYR A 17 -19.54 -10.72 -12.50
N ALA A 18 -19.88 -11.12 -11.30
CA ALA A 18 -20.99 -12.01 -11.01
C ALA A 18 -21.79 -11.60 -9.77
N ASP A 19 -22.94 -12.25 -9.59
CA ASP A 19 -23.71 -12.15 -8.35
C ASP A 19 -23.04 -12.96 -7.23
N PHE A 20 -22.99 -12.35 -6.05
CA PHE A 20 -22.49 -12.97 -4.83
C PHE A 20 -23.38 -12.60 -3.64
N PRO A 21 -23.55 -13.46 -2.63
CA PRO A 21 -24.31 -13.12 -1.44
C PRO A 21 -23.80 -11.84 -0.77
N THR A 22 -24.72 -10.92 -0.43
CA THR A 22 -24.36 -9.73 0.35
C THR A 22 -24.04 -10.14 1.78
N PRO A 23 -22.89 -9.76 2.35
CA PRO A 23 -22.57 -10.10 3.75
C PRO A 23 -23.47 -9.31 4.70
N GLY A 24 -23.80 -9.91 5.85
CA GLY A 24 -24.37 -9.19 6.99
C GLY A 24 -23.29 -8.84 8.01
N PRO A 25 -23.43 -7.73 8.76
CA PRO A 25 -22.46 -7.35 9.78
C PRO A 25 -22.55 -8.30 10.99
N LYS A 26 -21.42 -8.90 11.39
CA LYS A 26 -21.29 -9.66 12.62
C LYS A 26 -21.17 -8.71 13.82
N PRO A 27 -21.32 -9.20 15.07
CA PRO A 27 -21.10 -8.36 16.25
C PRO A 27 -19.78 -7.60 16.20
N GLY A 28 -19.83 -6.27 16.36
CA GLY A 28 -18.69 -5.36 16.23
C GLY A 28 -18.29 -4.96 14.79
N GLU A 29 -19.06 -5.38 13.78
CA GLU A 29 -18.84 -5.03 12.39
C GLU A 29 -19.85 -4.00 11.88
N ALA A 30 -19.44 -3.30 10.83
CA ALA A 30 -20.29 -2.47 9.98
C ALA A 30 -20.36 -3.05 8.57
N LEU A 31 -21.50 -2.91 7.91
CA LEU A 31 -21.66 -3.15 6.49
C LEU A 31 -21.43 -1.84 5.73
N ILE A 32 -20.46 -1.87 4.84
CA ILE A 32 -20.06 -0.73 4.01
C ILE A 32 -20.55 -0.97 2.58
N ARG A 33 -21.28 0.00 2.04
CA ARG A 33 -21.54 0.11 0.61
C ARG A 33 -20.33 0.77 -0.03
N LEU A 34 -19.53 0.01 -0.78
CA LEU A 34 -18.35 0.49 -1.44
C LEU A 34 -18.69 1.44 -2.58
N ARG A 35 -17.93 2.50 -2.72
CA ARG A 35 -17.97 3.48 -3.81
C ARG A 35 -16.72 3.45 -4.66
N ALA A 36 -15.59 3.08 -4.04
CA ALA A 36 -14.33 2.89 -4.73
C ALA A 36 -13.51 1.77 -4.10
N ALA A 37 -12.77 1.07 -4.93
CA ALA A 37 -11.66 0.20 -4.55
C ALA A 37 -10.39 0.63 -5.28
N ALA A 38 -9.20 0.20 -4.81
CA ALA A 38 -7.97 0.49 -5.53
C ALA A 38 -7.06 -0.73 -5.62
N LEU A 39 -6.37 -0.85 -6.76
CA LEU A 39 -5.57 -2.02 -7.09
C LEU A 39 -4.21 -2.02 -6.39
N ASN A 40 -3.77 -3.22 -6.02
CA ASN A 40 -2.43 -3.53 -5.54
C ASN A 40 -1.84 -4.69 -6.33
N ARG A 41 -0.49 -4.76 -6.44
CA ARG A 41 0.16 -5.93 -7.08
C ARG A 41 -0.20 -7.24 -6.41
N MET A 42 -0.44 -7.19 -5.11
CA MET A 42 -0.90 -8.33 -4.33
C MET A 42 -2.17 -8.95 -4.93
N ASP A 43 -3.12 -8.16 -5.42
CA ASP A 43 -4.36 -8.68 -6.01
C ASP A 43 -4.08 -9.60 -7.19
N VAL A 44 -3.11 -9.22 -8.06
CA VAL A 44 -2.67 -10.05 -9.17
C VAL A 44 -1.94 -11.31 -8.68
N MET A 45 -1.10 -11.17 -7.65
CA MET A 45 -0.38 -12.32 -7.07
C MET A 45 -1.34 -13.31 -6.43
N VAL A 46 -2.34 -12.84 -5.68
CA VAL A 46 -3.39 -13.67 -5.06
C VAL A 46 -4.20 -14.40 -6.13
N ARG A 47 -4.62 -13.70 -7.18
CA ARG A 47 -5.32 -14.31 -8.31
C ARG A 47 -4.47 -15.41 -8.98
N ASN A 48 -3.18 -15.14 -9.23
CA ASN A 48 -2.27 -16.12 -9.81
C ASN A 48 -1.99 -17.30 -8.87
N GLY A 49 -2.07 -17.08 -7.56
CA GLY A 49 -1.76 -18.05 -6.52
C GLY A 49 -0.25 -18.28 -6.31
N TRP A 50 0.08 -18.83 -5.17
CA TRP A 50 1.43 -19.33 -4.85
C TRP A 50 1.35 -20.56 -3.95
N PRO A 51 2.40 -21.40 -3.88
CA PRO A 51 2.40 -22.58 -3.03
C PRO A 51 2.11 -22.23 -1.56
N GLY A 52 1.09 -22.87 -0.99
CA GLY A 52 0.69 -22.65 0.41
C GLY A 52 -0.40 -21.60 0.62
N LEU A 53 -0.78 -20.82 -0.37
CA LEU A 53 -1.95 -19.94 -0.27
C LEU A 53 -3.22 -20.79 -0.22
N LYS A 54 -4.02 -20.58 0.83
CA LYS A 54 -5.32 -21.24 1.01
C LYS A 54 -6.41 -20.19 1.03
N LEU A 55 -7.34 -20.25 0.08
CA LEU A 55 -8.46 -19.33 -0.07
C LEU A 55 -9.79 -20.06 0.04
N GLU A 56 -10.78 -19.39 0.58
CA GLU A 56 -12.19 -19.78 0.43
C GLU A 56 -12.68 -19.33 -0.95
N LEU A 57 -12.92 -20.27 -1.84
CA LEU A 57 -13.42 -20.01 -3.19
C LEU A 57 -14.96 -20.07 -3.24
N PRO A 58 -15.64 -19.25 -4.05
CA PRO A 58 -15.08 -18.15 -4.84
C PRO A 58 -14.44 -17.06 -3.97
N HIS A 59 -13.31 -16.51 -4.44
CA HIS A 59 -12.60 -15.45 -3.74
C HIS A 59 -12.82 -14.09 -4.43
N ILE A 60 -12.80 -13.01 -3.63
CA ILE A 60 -12.92 -11.62 -4.07
C ILE A 60 -11.65 -10.89 -3.69
N ASN A 61 -10.93 -10.34 -4.68
CA ASN A 61 -9.74 -9.51 -4.44
C ASN A 61 -10.08 -8.13 -3.85
N GLY A 62 -9.04 -7.36 -3.58
CA GLY A 62 -9.10 -5.95 -3.20
C GLY A 62 -8.85 -5.71 -1.73
N ALA A 63 -7.76 -4.99 -1.42
CA ALA A 63 -7.42 -4.57 -0.07
C ALA A 63 -7.92 -3.15 0.23
N ASP A 64 -7.86 -2.27 -0.75
CA ASP A 64 -8.26 -0.88 -0.62
C ASP A 64 -9.73 -0.68 -0.94
N GLY A 65 -10.44 0.06 -0.09
CA GLY A 65 -11.84 0.41 -0.33
C GLY A 65 -12.26 1.64 0.45
N ALA A 66 -13.21 2.37 -0.09
CA ALA A 66 -13.89 3.49 0.56
C ALA A 66 -15.38 3.51 0.18
N GLY A 67 -16.23 3.98 1.06
CA GLY A 67 -17.67 3.98 0.85
C GLY A 67 -18.44 4.50 2.05
N GLU A 68 -19.68 4.08 2.18
CA GLU A 68 -20.67 4.54 3.16
C GLU A 68 -21.09 3.42 4.10
N ILE A 69 -21.22 3.68 5.38
CA ILE A 69 -21.81 2.74 6.35
C ILE A 69 -23.32 2.67 6.13
N ILE A 70 -23.83 1.49 5.80
CA ILE A 70 -25.26 1.27 5.56
C ILE A 70 -25.93 0.39 6.61
N ALA A 71 -25.16 -0.34 7.40
CA ALA A 71 -25.67 -1.07 8.58
C ALA A 71 -24.57 -1.21 9.63
N LEU A 72 -24.99 -1.23 10.90
CA LEU A 72 -24.15 -1.53 12.06
C LEU A 72 -24.75 -2.74 12.77
N SER A 73 -23.91 -3.60 13.36
CA SER A 73 -24.41 -4.69 14.18
C SER A 73 -25.15 -4.15 15.42
N GLU A 74 -26.13 -4.90 15.93
CA GLU A 74 -26.91 -4.51 17.10
C GLU A 74 -26.05 -4.11 18.30
N ALA A 75 -24.96 -4.83 18.55
CA ALA A 75 -24.02 -4.52 19.63
C ALA A 75 -23.36 -3.13 19.52
N MET A 76 -23.31 -2.56 18.31
CA MET A 76 -22.76 -1.21 18.08
C MET A 76 -23.80 -0.10 18.27
N ALA A 77 -25.08 -0.41 18.05
CA ALA A 77 -26.17 0.54 18.27
C ALA A 77 -26.38 0.87 19.76
N GLU A 78 -25.91 -0.01 20.65
CA GLU A 78 -26.04 0.11 22.11
C GLU A 78 -24.83 0.76 22.81
N MET A 79 -23.72 1.06 22.09
CA MET A 79 -22.53 1.70 22.69
C MET A 79 -22.85 3.13 23.13
N LYS A 80 -22.70 3.39 24.44
CA LYS A 80 -22.95 4.70 25.05
C LYS A 80 -21.92 5.74 24.62
N GLN A 81 -22.39 6.99 24.50
CA GLN A 81 -21.54 8.19 24.34
C GLN A 81 -20.43 8.20 25.41
N GLY A 82 -19.17 8.10 24.97
CA GLY A 82 -18.01 8.18 25.86
C GLY A 82 -16.74 7.55 25.29
N ASP A 83 -16.87 6.58 24.39
CA ASP A 83 -15.74 5.93 23.73
C ASP A 83 -15.60 6.47 22.30
N GLU A 84 -14.37 6.79 21.89
CA GLU A 84 -13.87 7.29 20.60
C GLU A 84 -14.83 7.26 19.40
N VAL A 85 -14.87 8.39 18.67
CA VAL A 85 -15.61 8.67 17.41
C VAL A 85 -16.63 7.60 17.02
N LEU A 86 -17.87 7.74 17.53
CA LEU A 86 -19.00 6.88 17.16
C LEU A 86 -19.28 7.00 15.65
N LEU A 87 -18.93 5.96 14.90
CA LEU A 87 -19.35 5.81 13.51
C LEU A 87 -20.87 5.56 13.48
N LYS A 88 -21.56 6.18 12.55
CA LYS A 88 -23.02 6.10 12.37
C LYS A 88 -23.38 5.73 10.94
N LEU A 89 -24.64 5.39 10.73
CA LEU A 89 -25.21 5.17 9.39
C LEU A 89 -25.02 6.43 8.54
N GLY A 90 -24.59 6.25 7.30
CA GLY A 90 -24.33 7.32 6.35
C GLY A 90 -22.91 7.93 6.46
N ASP A 91 -22.11 7.58 7.47
CA ASP A 91 -20.73 8.06 7.53
C ASP A 91 -19.92 7.54 6.34
N HIS A 92 -19.17 8.44 5.71
CA HIS A 92 -18.18 8.11 4.71
C HIS A 92 -16.92 7.56 5.39
N VAL A 93 -16.42 6.45 4.88
CA VAL A 93 -15.29 5.75 5.50
C VAL A 93 -14.29 5.23 4.48
N VAL A 94 -13.04 5.12 4.91
CA VAL A 94 -11.99 4.37 4.22
C VAL A 94 -11.53 3.21 5.09
N ILE A 95 -11.17 2.11 4.44
CA ILE A 95 -10.88 0.83 5.06
C ILE A 95 -9.39 0.66 5.32
N ASN A 96 -9.03 0.26 6.55
CA ASN A 96 -7.74 -0.37 6.84
C ASN A 96 -7.86 -1.88 6.59
N ALA A 97 -7.14 -2.38 5.60
CA ALA A 97 -7.18 -3.78 5.18
C ALA A 97 -6.52 -4.76 6.17
N ASN A 98 -5.79 -4.26 7.16
CA ASN A 98 -4.97 -5.04 8.09
C ASN A 98 -5.83 -5.61 9.23
N LEU A 99 -6.03 -6.93 9.27
CA LEU A 99 -6.94 -7.59 10.20
C LEU A 99 -6.17 -8.40 11.26
N GLY A 100 -5.90 -7.79 12.39
CA GLY A 100 -5.30 -8.44 13.57
C GLY A 100 -6.34 -9.11 14.46
N CYS A 101 -5.96 -10.19 15.18
CA CYS A 101 -6.85 -10.94 16.06
C CYS A 101 -7.28 -10.20 17.35
N GLY A 102 -6.64 -9.08 17.68
CA GLY A 102 -6.94 -8.24 18.85
C GLY A 102 -6.49 -8.78 20.21
N LYS A 103 -5.97 -10.02 20.32
CA LYS A 103 -5.68 -10.70 21.59
C LYS A 103 -4.28 -11.28 21.76
N CYS A 104 -3.47 -11.37 20.71
CA CYS A 104 -2.09 -11.83 20.83
C CYS A 104 -1.18 -10.71 21.36
N GLU A 105 0.03 -11.08 21.77
CA GLU A 105 1.02 -10.13 22.32
C GLU A 105 1.25 -8.92 21.44
N PHE A 106 1.34 -9.12 20.12
CA PHE A 106 1.54 -8.03 19.17
C PHE A 106 0.34 -7.10 19.08
N CYS A 107 -0.88 -7.65 19.00
CA CYS A 107 -2.10 -6.83 18.97
C CYS A 107 -2.28 -6.03 20.26
N LEU A 108 -2.03 -6.64 21.44
CA LEU A 108 -2.10 -5.96 22.73
C LEU A 108 -1.03 -4.88 22.90
N ALA A 109 0.09 -5.00 22.19
CA ALA A 109 1.16 -4.00 22.13
C ALA A 109 0.96 -2.94 21.02
N GLY A 110 -0.22 -2.88 20.36
CA GLY A 110 -0.49 -1.95 19.27
C GLY A 110 0.28 -2.25 17.97
N LYS A 111 0.81 -3.47 17.81
CA LYS A 111 1.57 -3.93 16.63
C LYS A 111 0.76 -4.96 15.84
N ASP A 112 -0.46 -4.62 15.51
CA ASP A 112 -1.44 -5.51 14.89
C ASP A 112 -1.01 -6.02 13.50
N ASN A 113 -0.14 -5.31 12.79
CA ASN A 113 0.51 -5.76 11.56
C ASN A 113 1.51 -6.92 11.76
N MET A 114 1.88 -7.23 13.01
CA MET A 114 2.71 -8.39 13.39
C MET A 114 1.87 -9.51 14.02
N CYS A 115 0.55 -9.45 13.93
CA CYS A 115 -0.36 -10.42 14.53
C CYS A 115 -0.07 -11.85 14.08
N VAL A 116 -0.03 -12.81 15.02
CA VAL A 116 0.21 -14.23 14.71
C VAL A 116 -0.95 -14.91 13.96
N GLN A 117 -2.14 -14.31 14.01
CA GLN A 117 -3.33 -14.70 13.24
C GLN A 117 -3.72 -13.57 12.29
N TRP A 118 -2.74 -13.04 11.60
CA TRP A 118 -2.93 -11.91 10.70
C TRP A 118 -3.66 -12.31 9.43
N HIS A 119 -4.61 -11.46 9.03
CA HIS A 119 -5.28 -11.52 7.74
C HIS A 119 -5.19 -10.18 7.03
N LEU A 120 -5.19 -10.24 5.72
CA LEU A 120 -5.29 -9.06 4.88
C LEU A 120 -6.50 -9.19 3.96
N LEU A 121 -7.30 -8.15 3.93
CA LEU A 121 -8.47 -8.04 3.08
C LEU A 121 -8.06 -8.22 1.60
N GLY A 122 -8.79 -9.06 0.87
CA GLY A 122 -8.49 -9.38 -0.53
C GLY A 122 -7.32 -10.32 -0.75
N GLU A 123 -6.56 -10.69 0.30
CA GLU A 123 -5.51 -11.70 0.24
C GLU A 123 -5.98 -13.01 0.87
N THR A 124 -6.11 -13.06 2.19
CA THR A 124 -6.47 -14.27 2.93
C THR A 124 -7.96 -14.35 3.27
N VAL A 125 -8.67 -13.25 3.14
CA VAL A 125 -10.13 -13.13 3.25
C VAL A 125 -10.66 -12.33 2.09
N ARG A 126 -11.97 -12.46 1.76
CA ARG A 126 -12.60 -11.74 0.65
C ARG A 126 -12.47 -10.24 0.81
N GLY A 127 -12.24 -9.54 -0.30
CA GLY A 127 -11.88 -8.13 -0.34
C GLY A 127 -12.96 -7.20 -0.90
N THR A 128 -12.49 -6.08 -1.44
CA THR A 128 -13.29 -4.89 -1.79
C THR A 128 -13.71 -4.81 -3.26
N TYR A 129 -13.41 -5.81 -4.11
CA TYR A 129 -13.91 -5.81 -5.48
C TYR A 129 -15.37 -6.27 -5.53
N ALA A 130 -16.22 -5.58 -4.78
CA ALA A 130 -17.64 -5.88 -4.59
C ALA A 130 -18.43 -4.61 -4.23
N GLU A 131 -19.75 -4.65 -4.35
CA GLU A 131 -20.60 -3.54 -3.92
C GLU A 131 -20.63 -3.34 -2.40
N TYR A 132 -20.42 -4.42 -1.63
CA TYR A 132 -20.50 -4.38 -0.16
C TYR A 132 -19.41 -5.21 0.48
N VAL A 133 -18.95 -4.76 1.65
CA VAL A 133 -18.04 -5.49 2.53
C VAL A 133 -18.45 -5.30 3.98
N SER A 134 -18.30 -6.34 4.81
CA SER A 134 -18.51 -6.25 6.27
C SER A 134 -17.17 -6.36 6.99
N LEU A 135 -16.88 -5.43 7.88
CA LEU A 135 -15.59 -5.31 8.59
C LEU A 135 -15.78 -4.81 10.03
N PRO A 136 -14.84 -5.17 10.93
CA PRO A 136 -14.80 -4.59 12.27
C PRO A 136 -14.71 -3.06 12.20
N VAL A 137 -15.52 -2.38 12.99
CA VAL A 137 -15.63 -0.91 13.02
C VAL A 137 -14.29 -0.23 13.29
N LYS A 138 -13.42 -0.84 14.09
CA LYS A 138 -12.07 -0.33 14.37
C LYS A 138 -11.18 -0.20 13.11
N GLN A 139 -11.52 -0.90 12.03
CA GLN A 139 -10.78 -0.86 10.75
C GLN A 139 -11.26 0.27 9.82
N LEU A 140 -12.19 1.10 10.29
CA LEU A 140 -12.76 2.17 9.51
C LEU A 140 -12.23 3.51 10.00
N TYR A 141 -11.80 4.35 9.07
CA TYR A 141 -11.47 5.75 9.31
C TYR A 141 -12.55 6.63 8.69
N ARG A 142 -13.15 7.52 9.50
CA ARG A 142 -14.19 8.44 9.04
C ARG A 142 -13.62 9.53 8.14
N LEU A 143 -14.23 9.71 6.99
CA LEU A 143 -13.89 10.75 6.01
C LEU A 143 -14.83 11.96 6.16
N PRO A 144 -14.41 13.17 5.76
CA PRO A 144 -15.32 14.28 5.48
C PRO A 144 -16.37 13.89 4.41
N GLU A 145 -17.58 14.45 4.49
CA GLU A 145 -18.70 14.10 3.58
C GLU A 145 -18.39 14.38 2.10
N ASP A 146 -17.55 15.37 1.82
CA ASP A 146 -17.14 15.79 0.47
C ASP A 146 -15.84 15.16 0.00
N PHE A 147 -15.24 14.24 0.78
CA PHE A 147 -13.99 13.61 0.41
C PHE A 147 -14.18 12.58 -0.71
N ASP A 148 -13.37 12.65 -1.76
CA ASP A 148 -13.43 11.75 -2.91
C ASP A 148 -13.05 10.30 -2.53
N PHE A 149 -13.96 9.35 -2.77
CA PHE A 149 -13.75 7.94 -2.43
C PHE A 149 -12.60 7.28 -3.19
N ASN A 150 -12.35 7.70 -4.45
CA ASN A 150 -11.22 7.18 -5.22
C ASN A 150 -9.88 7.64 -4.63
N GLN A 151 -9.81 8.90 -4.16
CA GLN A 151 -8.66 9.43 -3.43
C GLN A 151 -8.45 8.65 -2.12
N ALA A 152 -9.52 8.41 -1.35
CA ALA A 152 -9.45 7.67 -0.10
C ALA A 152 -8.98 6.23 -0.31
N ALA A 153 -9.60 5.49 -1.22
CA ALA A 153 -9.20 4.13 -1.55
C ALA A 153 -7.75 4.06 -2.06
N ALA A 154 -7.34 4.99 -2.92
CA ALA A 154 -5.96 5.04 -3.43
C ALA A 154 -4.91 5.34 -2.34
N ALA A 155 -5.30 6.01 -1.25
CA ALA A 155 -4.41 6.33 -0.14
C ALA A 155 -4.15 5.11 0.75
N ALA A 156 -5.18 4.34 1.07
CA ALA A 156 -5.23 3.47 2.25
C ALA A 156 -3.99 2.58 2.40
N LEU A 157 -3.80 1.58 1.55
CA LEU A 157 -2.71 0.60 1.73
C LEU A 157 -1.32 1.20 1.49
N VAL A 158 -1.16 1.96 0.40
CA VAL A 158 0.19 2.36 -0.04
C VAL A 158 0.79 3.47 0.82
N TYR A 159 -0.02 4.41 1.33
CA TYR A 159 0.48 5.49 2.18
C TYR A 159 0.78 4.99 3.60
N GLN A 160 -0.08 4.14 4.20
CA GLN A 160 0.22 3.54 5.49
C GLN A 160 1.48 2.66 5.44
N THR A 161 1.64 1.87 4.37
CA THR A 161 2.82 1.03 4.16
C THR A 161 4.09 1.86 4.02
N ALA A 162 4.05 2.92 3.20
CA ALA A 162 5.18 3.83 3.02
C ALA A 162 5.52 4.60 4.31
N TRP A 163 4.49 5.06 5.05
CA TRP A 163 4.65 5.75 6.32
C TRP A 163 5.34 4.85 7.35
N HIS A 164 4.79 3.67 7.57
CA HIS A 164 5.36 2.71 8.51
C HIS A 164 6.81 2.36 8.14
N SER A 165 7.08 2.10 6.86
CA SER A 165 8.42 1.77 6.37
C SER A 165 9.40 2.92 6.57
N LEU A 166 9.09 4.13 6.11
CA LEU A 166 9.99 5.28 6.14
C LEU A 166 10.12 5.89 7.54
N VAL A 167 8.99 6.11 8.22
CA VAL A 167 8.95 6.88 9.48
C VAL A 167 9.21 5.98 10.67
N LYS A 168 8.43 4.92 10.83
CA LYS A 168 8.48 4.08 12.05
C LYS A 168 9.61 3.06 12.03
N ARG A 169 9.84 2.41 10.90
CA ARG A 169 10.89 1.39 10.76
C ARG A 169 12.22 2.00 10.33
N GLY A 170 12.16 2.85 9.32
CA GLY A 170 13.31 3.49 8.71
C GLY A 170 13.84 4.69 9.49
N ASN A 171 13.02 5.30 10.35
CA ASN A 171 13.37 6.50 11.11
C ASN A 171 14.00 7.60 10.23
N LEU A 172 13.36 7.89 9.08
CA LEU A 172 13.82 8.92 8.14
C LEU A 172 13.80 10.29 8.83
N GLN A 173 14.92 11.01 8.76
CA GLN A 173 15.08 12.31 9.39
C GLN A 173 15.12 13.45 8.36
N LYS A 174 14.73 14.65 8.81
CA LYS A 174 14.92 15.88 8.05
C LYS A 174 16.41 16.05 7.68
N GLY A 175 16.66 16.39 6.41
CA GLY A 175 18.02 16.60 5.87
C GLY A 175 18.73 15.32 5.43
N GLU A 176 18.16 14.11 5.66
CA GLU A 176 18.68 12.89 5.06
C GLU A 176 18.36 12.84 3.55
N THR A 177 19.12 12.04 2.82
CA THR A 177 18.85 11.74 1.40
C THR A 177 18.27 10.34 1.29
N VAL A 178 17.10 10.20 0.68
CA VAL A 178 16.45 8.93 0.40
C VAL A 178 16.44 8.62 -1.08
N LEU A 179 16.83 7.40 -1.43
CA LEU A 179 16.71 6.84 -2.77
C LEU A 179 15.47 5.95 -2.85
N ILE A 180 14.62 6.18 -3.85
CA ILE A 180 13.44 5.37 -4.13
C ILE A 180 13.67 4.64 -5.45
N VAL A 181 13.68 3.30 -5.40
CA VAL A 181 13.90 2.44 -6.57
C VAL A 181 12.58 2.12 -7.26
N GLY A 182 12.37 2.73 -8.44
CA GLY A 182 11.15 2.67 -9.22
C GLY A 182 10.31 3.95 -9.14
N ALA A 183 9.97 4.52 -10.30
CA ALA A 183 9.32 5.83 -10.36
C ALA A 183 7.80 5.81 -10.24
N GLY A 184 7.11 4.67 -10.49
CA GLY A 184 5.66 4.71 -10.77
C GLY A 184 4.76 3.90 -9.85
N GLY A 185 5.29 3.09 -8.94
CA GLY A 185 4.47 2.27 -8.04
C GLY A 185 3.78 3.08 -6.94
N GLY A 186 2.62 2.63 -6.44
CA GLY A 186 1.86 3.35 -5.42
C GLY A 186 2.65 3.61 -4.13
N VAL A 187 3.35 2.61 -3.57
CA VAL A 187 4.23 2.79 -2.40
C VAL A 187 5.35 3.77 -2.70
N ASN A 188 5.90 3.76 -3.92
CA ASN A 188 7.00 4.65 -4.30
C ASN A 188 6.55 6.10 -4.42
N THR A 189 5.39 6.36 -5.05
CA THR A 189 4.82 7.72 -5.14
C THR A 189 4.42 8.27 -3.78
N ALA A 190 3.90 7.43 -2.88
CA ALA A 190 3.66 7.78 -1.48
C ALA A 190 4.98 8.08 -0.76
N SER A 191 6.03 7.26 -0.96
CA SER A 191 7.34 7.46 -0.35
C SER A 191 7.99 8.78 -0.74
N VAL A 192 7.86 9.21 -2.02
CA VAL A 192 8.35 10.53 -2.46
C VAL A 192 7.71 11.64 -1.65
N GLN A 193 6.37 11.65 -1.56
CA GLN A 193 5.64 12.71 -0.87
C GLN A 193 5.91 12.70 0.65
N ILE A 194 5.93 11.53 1.28
CA ILE A 194 6.23 11.40 2.72
C ILE A 194 7.65 11.88 3.01
N ALA A 195 8.63 11.50 2.21
CA ALA A 195 10.01 11.96 2.39
C ALA A 195 10.14 13.48 2.25
N LYS A 196 9.43 14.08 1.29
CA LYS A 196 9.38 15.54 1.15
C LYS A 196 8.69 16.22 2.32
N LEU A 197 7.61 15.65 2.84
CA LEU A 197 6.91 16.16 4.04
C LEU A 197 7.83 16.17 5.26
N ILE A 198 8.71 15.16 5.41
CA ILE A 198 9.72 15.08 6.48
C ILE A 198 10.84 16.09 6.27
N GLY A 199 11.09 16.57 5.03
CA GLY A 199 12.17 17.46 4.65
C GLY A 199 13.46 16.73 4.24
N ALA A 200 13.35 15.52 3.72
CA ALA A 200 14.44 14.78 3.11
C ALA A 200 14.68 15.21 1.65
N GLN A 201 15.91 15.00 1.16
CA GLN A 201 16.21 15.05 -0.27
C GLN A 201 15.83 13.72 -0.91
N VAL A 202 15.13 13.76 -2.03
CA VAL A 202 14.58 12.57 -2.70
C VAL A 202 15.27 12.32 -4.03
N VAL A 203 15.90 11.15 -4.15
CA VAL A 203 16.45 10.61 -5.39
C VAL A 203 15.52 9.52 -5.89
N VAL A 204 15.15 9.53 -7.18
CA VAL A 204 14.32 8.48 -7.79
C VAL A 204 15.09 7.83 -8.94
N VAL A 205 15.16 6.50 -8.93
CA VAL A 205 15.68 5.69 -10.03
C VAL A 205 14.53 5.03 -10.77
N GLY A 206 14.45 5.22 -12.09
CA GLY A 206 13.43 4.63 -12.95
C GLY A 206 13.97 4.29 -14.32
N SER A 207 13.22 3.52 -15.12
CA SER A 207 13.56 3.16 -16.51
C SER A 207 12.68 3.85 -17.57
N ASP A 208 11.73 4.67 -17.12
CA ASP A 208 10.77 5.37 -17.98
C ASP A 208 10.88 6.88 -17.71
N ALA A 209 11.32 7.61 -18.72
CA ALA A 209 11.55 9.06 -18.62
C ALA A 209 10.27 9.85 -18.29
N LYS A 210 9.09 9.39 -18.77
CA LYS A 210 7.81 10.03 -18.47
C LYS A 210 7.48 9.88 -16.99
N LYS A 211 7.65 8.66 -16.45
CA LYS A 211 7.41 8.38 -15.01
C LYS A 211 8.40 9.12 -14.11
N LEU A 212 9.66 9.24 -14.54
CA LEU A 212 10.65 10.06 -13.82
C LEU A 212 10.22 11.53 -13.76
N LYS A 213 9.75 12.11 -14.87
CA LYS A 213 9.23 13.47 -14.88
C LYS A 213 7.98 13.65 -14.01
N LEU A 214 7.10 12.63 -13.96
CA LEU A 214 5.97 12.64 -13.04
C LEU A 214 6.42 12.52 -11.58
N ALA A 215 7.49 11.74 -11.29
CA ALA A 215 8.06 11.69 -9.94
C ALA A 215 8.63 13.05 -9.49
N GLU A 216 9.24 13.81 -10.42
CA GLU A 216 9.68 15.18 -10.18
C GLU A 216 8.49 16.09 -9.77
N SER A 217 7.36 15.99 -10.48
CA SER A 217 6.17 16.81 -10.20
C SER A 217 5.53 16.56 -8.82
N ILE A 218 5.82 15.42 -8.19
CA ILE A 218 5.37 15.08 -6.83
C ILE A 218 6.47 15.24 -5.77
N GLY A 219 7.64 15.80 -6.15
CA GLY A 219 8.67 16.22 -5.21
C GLY A 219 10.01 15.50 -5.27
N ALA A 220 10.30 14.66 -6.27
CA ALA A 220 11.63 14.11 -6.43
C ALA A 220 12.62 15.21 -6.83
N ASP A 221 13.78 15.28 -6.16
CA ASP A 221 14.80 16.30 -6.37
C ASP A 221 15.84 15.89 -7.43
N ILE A 222 16.16 14.59 -7.48
CA ILE A 222 17.18 14.02 -8.40
C ILE A 222 16.58 12.80 -9.09
N LEU A 223 16.71 12.78 -10.41
CA LEU A 223 16.20 11.70 -11.26
C LEU A 223 17.34 10.95 -11.92
N ILE A 224 17.35 9.62 -11.79
CA ILE A 224 18.33 8.74 -12.42
C ILE A 224 17.61 7.81 -13.40
N ASP A 225 17.92 7.93 -14.68
CA ASP A 225 17.37 7.08 -15.73
C ASP A 225 18.24 5.83 -15.90
N ARG A 226 17.84 4.71 -15.31
CA ARG A 226 18.56 3.44 -15.40
C ARG A 226 18.52 2.78 -16.77
N SER A 227 17.75 3.28 -17.72
CA SER A 227 17.81 2.81 -19.10
C SER A 227 19.05 3.33 -19.84
N LYS A 228 19.66 4.40 -19.30
CA LYS A 228 20.88 5.03 -19.82
C LYS A 228 22.12 4.72 -18.98
N GLU A 229 21.93 4.30 -17.73
CA GLU A 229 22.96 4.09 -16.74
C GLU A 229 22.90 2.65 -16.21
N GLU A 230 23.68 1.74 -16.77
CA GLU A 230 23.71 0.33 -16.39
C GLU A 230 24.05 0.16 -14.89
N ASP A 231 25.06 0.90 -14.40
CA ASP A 231 25.38 1.02 -12.97
C ASP A 231 24.79 2.31 -12.40
N TRP A 232 23.47 2.33 -12.20
CA TRP A 232 22.77 3.48 -11.64
C TRP A 232 23.21 3.78 -10.19
N SER A 233 23.80 2.82 -9.46
CA SER A 233 24.33 3.07 -8.12
C SER A 233 25.51 4.03 -8.14
N LYS A 234 26.34 3.98 -9.19
CA LYS A 234 27.43 4.94 -9.44
C LYS A 234 26.86 6.31 -9.76
N ALA A 235 25.82 6.39 -10.59
CA ALA A 235 25.16 7.67 -10.92
C ALA A 235 24.58 8.32 -9.66
N VAL A 236 23.90 7.55 -8.78
CA VAL A 236 23.42 8.02 -7.46
C VAL A 236 24.56 8.52 -6.59
N PHE A 237 25.67 7.78 -6.52
CA PHE A 237 26.85 8.17 -5.73
C PHE A 237 27.44 9.51 -6.23
N LEU A 238 27.56 9.70 -7.53
CA LEU A 238 28.03 10.95 -8.11
C LEU A 238 27.06 12.11 -7.87
N ALA A 239 25.76 11.87 -8.06
CA ALA A 239 24.70 12.87 -7.83
C ALA A 239 24.59 13.32 -6.35
N THR A 240 25.10 12.51 -5.43
CA THR A 240 25.15 12.82 -3.99
C THR A 240 26.55 13.29 -3.54
N ASN A 241 27.32 13.93 -4.42
CA ASN A 241 28.68 14.42 -4.16
C ASN A 241 29.62 13.34 -3.60
N LYS A 242 29.51 12.12 -4.10
CA LYS A 242 30.30 10.94 -3.69
C LYS A 242 30.09 10.51 -2.24
N ARG A 243 28.98 10.93 -1.61
CA ARG A 243 28.62 10.54 -0.24
C ARG A 243 27.80 9.25 -0.20
N GLY A 244 26.89 9.07 -1.14
CA GLY A 244 25.83 8.08 -1.11
C GLY A 244 24.60 8.55 -0.32
N VAL A 245 23.52 7.77 -0.36
CA VAL A 245 22.25 8.10 0.29
C VAL A 245 22.16 7.52 1.70
N ASP A 246 21.35 8.13 2.56
CA ASP A 246 21.12 7.67 3.95
C ASP A 246 20.19 6.47 3.99
N VAL A 247 19.14 6.52 3.17
CA VAL A 247 18.07 5.52 3.11
C VAL A 247 17.83 5.10 1.67
N VAL A 248 17.54 3.83 1.46
CA VAL A 248 17.01 3.30 0.19
C VAL A 248 15.67 2.65 0.45
N VAL A 249 14.67 2.94 -0.37
CA VAL A 249 13.42 2.19 -0.48
C VAL A 249 13.51 1.31 -1.72
N ASP A 250 13.65 0.01 -1.52
CA ASP A 250 13.72 -0.96 -2.61
C ASP A 250 12.73 -2.10 -2.39
N ASN A 251 11.66 -2.09 -3.19
CA ASN A 251 10.60 -3.10 -3.18
C ASN A 251 10.68 -4.01 -4.43
N VAL A 252 11.83 -4.02 -5.10
CA VAL A 252 12.07 -4.83 -6.29
C VAL A 252 12.77 -6.14 -5.94
N GLY A 253 13.77 -6.10 -5.06
CA GLY A 253 14.55 -7.26 -4.62
C GLY A 253 15.82 -7.46 -5.46
N ILE A 254 15.69 -7.82 -6.73
CA ILE A 254 16.85 -8.05 -7.62
C ILE A 254 17.77 -6.82 -7.79
N THR A 255 17.34 -5.65 -7.38
CA THR A 255 18.11 -4.39 -7.38
C THR A 255 18.93 -4.16 -6.11
N PHE A 256 18.82 -5.02 -5.09
CA PHE A 256 19.43 -4.82 -3.79
C PHE A 256 20.94 -4.59 -3.80
N MET A 257 21.67 -5.29 -4.68
CA MET A 257 23.14 -5.05 -4.75
C MET A 257 23.48 -3.62 -5.16
N GLN A 258 22.79 -3.07 -6.15
CA GLN A 258 22.99 -1.67 -6.53
C GLN A 258 22.49 -0.72 -5.44
N SER A 259 21.38 -1.05 -4.78
CA SER A 259 20.84 -0.30 -3.63
C SER A 259 21.83 -0.23 -2.48
N LEU A 260 22.49 -1.36 -2.11
CA LEU A 260 23.52 -1.40 -1.08
C LEU A 260 24.77 -0.59 -1.48
N ARG A 261 25.16 -0.60 -2.76
CA ARG A 261 26.26 0.23 -3.26
C ARG A 261 25.95 1.72 -3.15
N ALA A 262 24.73 2.13 -3.43
CA ALA A 262 24.29 3.52 -3.38
C ALA A 262 24.24 4.09 -1.95
N LEU A 263 24.12 3.24 -0.91
CA LEU A 263 24.10 3.66 0.48
C LEU A 263 25.46 4.21 0.94
N ARG A 264 25.44 5.26 1.77
CA ARG A 264 26.59 5.70 2.55
C ARG A 264 26.94 4.69 3.66
N LYS A 265 28.07 4.88 4.35
CA LYS A 265 28.38 4.13 5.59
C LYS A 265 27.29 4.44 6.65
N GLY A 266 26.83 3.40 7.33
CA GLY A 266 25.74 3.48 8.32
C GLY A 266 24.36 3.71 7.70
N GLY A 267 24.22 3.55 6.38
CA GLY A 267 22.93 3.67 5.69
C GLY A 267 22.02 2.45 5.86
N ARG A 268 20.76 2.59 5.50
CA ARG A 268 19.74 1.55 5.68
C ARG A 268 18.85 1.37 4.43
N LEU A 269 18.58 0.11 4.10
CA LEU A 269 17.69 -0.30 3.03
C LEU A 269 16.36 -0.75 3.62
N LEU A 270 15.27 -0.20 3.14
CA LEU A 270 13.90 -0.51 3.55
C LEU A 270 13.20 -1.31 2.44
N THR A 271 12.49 -2.37 2.83
CA THR A 271 11.76 -3.21 1.89
C THR A 271 10.42 -3.65 2.44
N VAL A 272 9.39 -3.57 1.58
CA VAL A 272 8.02 -4.02 1.85
C VAL A 272 7.46 -4.87 0.70
N GLY A 273 8.32 -5.28 -0.25
CA GLY A 273 7.88 -6.00 -1.44
C GLY A 273 9.02 -6.65 -2.22
N ASN A 274 8.64 -7.43 -3.23
CA ASN A 274 9.54 -8.23 -4.05
C ASN A 274 9.10 -8.30 -5.51
N SER A 275 8.76 -7.15 -6.10
CA SER A 275 8.17 -7.09 -7.45
C SER A 275 9.07 -7.67 -8.55
N GLY A 276 10.38 -7.80 -8.32
CA GLY A 276 11.34 -8.41 -9.22
C GLY A 276 11.70 -9.87 -8.91
N GLY A 277 11.10 -10.44 -7.85
CA GLY A 277 11.31 -11.83 -7.44
C GLY A 277 11.68 -11.98 -5.97
N PRO A 278 11.44 -13.17 -5.39
CA PRO A 278 11.57 -13.40 -3.94
C PRO A 278 13.01 -13.70 -3.48
N LYS A 279 13.92 -13.97 -4.40
CA LYS A 279 15.31 -14.37 -4.09
C LYS A 279 16.31 -13.48 -4.82
N PHE A 280 17.39 -13.11 -4.14
CA PHE A 280 18.50 -12.32 -4.67
C PHE A 280 19.78 -12.60 -3.87
N GLU A 281 20.92 -12.34 -4.47
CA GLU A 281 22.22 -12.48 -3.81
C GLU A 281 22.70 -11.15 -3.23
N ILE A 282 23.37 -11.20 -2.09
CA ILE A 282 24.02 -10.06 -1.44
C ILE A 282 25.51 -10.36 -1.22
N ASP A 283 26.36 -9.44 -1.63
CA ASP A 283 27.77 -9.47 -1.21
C ASP A 283 27.88 -8.92 0.22
N ASN A 284 28.07 -9.84 1.17
CA ASN A 284 28.13 -9.54 2.60
C ASN A 284 29.24 -8.54 2.97
N ARG A 285 30.26 -8.38 2.12
CA ARG A 285 31.32 -7.39 2.34
C ARG A 285 30.79 -5.96 2.42
N TYR A 286 29.75 -5.65 1.64
CA TYR A 286 29.07 -4.34 1.73
C TYR A 286 28.39 -4.15 3.07
N MET A 287 27.78 -5.21 3.62
CA MET A 287 27.05 -5.15 4.90
C MET A 287 27.98 -4.74 6.05
N PHE A 288 29.06 -5.51 6.28
CA PHE A 288 29.92 -5.21 7.41
C PHE A 288 30.89 -4.03 7.16
N ALA A 289 31.44 -3.88 5.94
CA ALA A 289 32.38 -2.80 5.66
C ALA A 289 31.74 -1.39 5.66
N LYS A 290 30.47 -1.30 5.35
CA LYS A 290 29.70 -0.06 5.39
C LYS A 290 28.78 0.05 6.60
N HIS A 291 28.70 -0.95 7.49
CA HIS A 291 27.77 -0.99 8.63
C HIS A 291 26.32 -0.78 8.19
N LEU A 292 25.86 -1.49 7.17
CA LEU A 292 24.53 -1.32 6.60
C LEU A 292 23.47 -2.11 7.38
N SER A 293 22.22 -1.65 7.29
CA SER A 293 21.04 -2.34 7.78
C SER A 293 20.09 -2.63 6.64
N ILE A 294 19.44 -3.82 6.65
CA ILE A 294 18.28 -4.14 5.80
C ILE A 294 17.10 -4.31 6.75
N ILE A 295 16.05 -3.54 6.53
CA ILE A 295 14.89 -3.45 7.40
C ILE A 295 13.65 -3.80 6.61
N GLY A 296 13.01 -4.92 6.97
CA GLY A 296 11.71 -5.32 6.44
C GLY A 296 10.55 -4.75 7.24
N SER A 297 9.43 -4.55 6.59
CA SER A 297 8.15 -4.26 7.23
C SER A 297 6.98 -4.75 6.36
N THR A 298 5.81 -4.88 6.96
CA THR A 298 4.57 -5.27 6.29
C THR A 298 3.46 -4.35 6.76
N MET A 299 2.71 -3.77 5.82
CA MET A 299 1.59 -2.89 6.11
C MET A 299 1.96 -1.79 7.14
N SER A 300 1.09 -1.54 8.11
CA SER A 300 1.31 -0.62 9.21
C SER A 300 0.50 -1.04 10.44
N THR A 301 0.69 -0.38 11.57
CA THR A 301 -0.23 -0.46 12.70
C THR A 301 -1.49 0.35 12.42
N LEU A 302 -2.56 0.10 13.19
CA LEU A 302 -3.79 0.88 13.11
C LEU A 302 -3.55 2.37 13.41
N ASP A 303 -2.65 2.67 14.35
CA ASP A 303 -2.32 4.06 14.70
C ASP A 303 -1.58 4.76 13.55
N ASP A 304 -0.65 4.08 12.87
CA ASP A 304 0.01 4.62 11.68
C ASP A 304 -0.97 4.89 10.55
N PHE A 305 -1.97 4.01 10.39
CA PHE A 305 -3.04 4.21 9.40
C PHE A 305 -3.84 5.47 9.69
N LYS A 306 -4.28 5.67 10.94
CA LYS A 306 -5.00 6.88 11.36
C LYS A 306 -4.15 8.14 11.14
N GLU A 307 -2.88 8.12 11.60
CA GLU A 307 -1.95 9.23 11.46
C GLU A 307 -1.77 9.65 10.00
N VAL A 308 -1.61 8.70 9.08
CA VAL A 308 -1.44 9.01 7.66
C VAL A 308 -2.74 9.47 7.01
N MET A 309 -3.89 8.94 7.43
CA MET A 309 -5.19 9.40 6.92
C MET A 309 -5.51 10.83 7.37
N ASP A 310 -5.11 11.23 8.58
CA ASP A 310 -5.19 12.62 9.02
C ASP A 310 -4.39 13.56 8.10
N LEU A 311 -3.19 13.14 7.66
CA LEU A 311 -2.37 13.90 6.72
C LEU A 311 -3.00 13.98 5.31
N ILE A 312 -3.65 12.91 4.87
CA ILE A 312 -4.37 12.86 3.59
C ILE A 312 -5.58 13.80 3.63
N VAL A 313 -6.42 13.68 4.66
CA VAL A 313 -7.62 14.52 4.83
C VAL A 313 -7.24 16.00 4.97
N ALA A 314 -6.14 16.30 5.66
CA ALA A 314 -5.60 17.65 5.77
C ALA A 314 -4.95 18.18 4.47
N GLY A 315 -4.92 17.39 3.39
CA GLY A 315 -4.32 17.75 2.10
C GLY A 315 -2.79 17.88 2.10
N LYS A 316 -2.11 17.41 3.15
CA LYS A 316 -0.64 17.43 3.26
C LYS A 316 0.01 16.33 2.41
N LEU A 317 -0.70 15.24 2.20
CA LEU A 317 -0.35 14.16 1.28
C LEU A 317 -1.51 13.99 0.28
N LYS A 318 -1.19 13.79 -1.00
CA LYS A 318 -2.20 13.67 -2.07
C LYS A 318 -1.98 12.38 -2.85
N PRO A 319 -2.91 11.42 -2.78
CA PRO A 319 -2.82 10.19 -3.56
C PRO A 319 -2.70 10.46 -5.05
N VAL A 320 -1.73 9.79 -5.68
CA VAL A 320 -1.52 9.89 -7.12
C VAL A 320 -2.43 8.89 -7.82
N LEU A 321 -3.43 9.37 -8.55
CA LEU A 321 -4.34 8.55 -9.34
C LEU A 321 -3.84 8.47 -10.78
N ASP A 322 -3.76 7.25 -11.31
CA ASP A 322 -3.41 6.97 -12.70
C ASP A 322 -4.67 6.93 -13.58
N LYS A 323 -5.52 5.96 -13.33
CA LYS A 323 -6.74 5.73 -14.11
C LYS A 323 -7.82 5.05 -13.27
N MET A 324 -9.05 5.45 -13.50
CA MET A 324 -10.24 4.84 -12.93
C MET A 324 -10.87 3.89 -13.96
N TYR A 325 -11.34 2.75 -13.50
CA TYR A 325 -12.09 1.76 -14.27
C TYR A 325 -13.40 1.45 -13.56
N SER A 326 -14.39 0.93 -14.27
CA SER A 326 -15.55 0.33 -13.64
C SER A 326 -15.18 -0.99 -12.95
N LEU A 327 -15.87 -1.35 -11.88
CA LEU A 327 -15.64 -2.62 -11.19
C LEU A 327 -15.62 -3.84 -12.14
N LYS A 328 -16.52 -3.89 -13.13
CA LYS A 328 -16.58 -4.95 -14.15
C LYS A 328 -15.31 -5.08 -15.00
N ASP A 329 -14.52 -4.01 -15.11
CA ASP A 329 -13.31 -3.95 -15.92
C ASP A 329 -12.04 -4.24 -15.10
N ALA A 330 -12.19 -4.81 -13.89
CA ALA A 330 -11.08 -5.12 -12.98
C ALA A 330 -9.98 -5.99 -13.61
N ALA A 331 -10.32 -6.90 -14.52
CA ALA A 331 -9.34 -7.72 -15.26
C ALA A 331 -8.40 -6.84 -16.10
N ILE A 332 -8.95 -5.88 -16.86
CA ILE A 332 -8.18 -4.93 -17.68
C ILE A 332 -7.31 -4.02 -16.79
N ALA A 333 -7.88 -3.58 -15.65
CA ALA A 333 -7.16 -2.76 -14.68
C ALA A 333 -5.97 -3.51 -14.06
N GLN A 334 -6.14 -4.80 -13.70
CA GLN A 334 -5.07 -5.65 -13.20
C GLN A 334 -3.97 -5.90 -14.25
N GLU A 335 -4.30 -6.08 -15.53
CA GLU A 335 -3.31 -6.20 -16.60
C GLU A 335 -2.46 -4.92 -16.75
N ARG A 336 -3.09 -3.74 -16.76
CA ARG A 336 -2.38 -2.46 -16.79
C ARG A 336 -1.39 -2.34 -15.65
N LEU A 337 -1.82 -2.69 -14.42
CA LEU A 337 -0.96 -2.70 -13.23
C LEU A 337 0.20 -3.69 -13.38
N TRP A 338 -0.07 -4.90 -13.86
CA TRP A 338 0.94 -5.96 -14.02
C TRP A 338 2.01 -5.58 -15.03
N ARG A 339 1.61 -4.96 -16.14
CA ARG A 339 2.52 -4.44 -17.18
C ARG A 339 3.30 -3.19 -16.76
N ASN A 340 3.13 -2.70 -15.53
CA ASN A 340 3.76 -1.46 -15.04
C ASN A 340 3.43 -0.22 -15.91
N GLU A 341 2.26 -0.14 -16.48
CA GLU A 341 1.84 1.00 -17.30
C GLU A 341 1.32 2.18 -16.48
N ASN A 342 1.01 1.95 -15.19
CA ASN A 342 0.49 2.94 -14.26
C ASN A 342 1.58 3.87 -13.69
N PHE A 343 1.14 5.07 -13.25
CA PHE A 343 1.89 5.95 -12.36
C PHE A 343 0.99 6.29 -11.15
N GLY A 344 1.33 5.78 -9.97
CA GLY A 344 0.45 5.84 -8.79
C GLY A 344 -0.56 4.71 -8.78
N LYS A 345 -1.79 5.00 -8.36
CA LYS A 345 -2.85 4.01 -8.10
C LYS A 345 -3.89 3.98 -9.22
N ILE A 346 -4.32 2.78 -9.54
CA ILE A 346 -5.51 2.51 -10.36
C ILE A 346 -6.67 2.28 -9.42
N THR A 347 -7.84 2.87 -9.69
CA THR A 347 -9.06 2.69 -8.91
C THR A 347 -10.16 2.00 -9.70
N LEU A 348 -11.07 1.37 -8.97
CA LEU A 348 -12.32 0.82 -9.48
C LEU A 348 -13.46 1.64 -8.90
N ASP A 349 -14.29 2.18 -9.78
CA ASP A 349 -15.50 2.87 -9.43
C ASP A 349 -16.65 1.86 -9.26
N ILE A 350 -17.40 1.98 -8.16
CA ILE A 350 -18.43 1.03 -7.73
C ILE A 350 -19.74 1.80 -7.55
N HIS A 351 -20.72 1.53 -8.42
CA HIS A 351 -22.01 2.19 -8.45
C HIS A 351 -23.11 1.37 -7.80
#